data_ab7a1b7c3f7e4463ce911744f06cc095
#
_entry.id   ab7a1b7c3f7e4463ce911744f06cc095
#
_cell.length_a   1.000
_cell.length_b   1.000
_cell.length_c   1.000
_cell.angle_alpha   90.00
_cell.angle_beta   90.00
_cell.angle_gamma   90.00
#
_symmetry.space_group_name_H-M   'P 1'
#
loop_
_entity.id
_entity.type
_entity.pdbx_description
1 polymer ?
#
loop_
_entity_poly.entity_id
_entity_poly.type
_entity_poly.pdbx_seq_one_letter_code
_entity_poly.pdbx_strand_id
1 'polypeptide(L)'
;RSTASTSSTPASPSCAGVCIQYSVRPSFLSLDRVGTAWESSLALLTALAWRIRSMPEGRRPRILLFGESLGSQSAQDVFQKEGVQGFDILSVDKSVFVGSPYASRWRRHWLRDPATMDPHGVVVEVGSPQEYAALADERRRQVRAILLTHGEDPIPKFGPRLAVQRPDWLPEDGDRPPGVPQDMRYWPLFTFLLVGIDLLNADHVVPGTFDAYAHDYRKNIPEMIRQGFELPCDDAVMVQIERALRERELS
;
A
#
# COMPACT_ATOMS: atom_id res chain seq x y z
N ARG A 1 24.57 -41.16 32.38
CA ARG A 1 23.79 -40.80 31.16
C ARG A 1 23.52 -39.30 31.24
N SER A 2 24.29 -38.50 30.50
CA SER A 2 24.10 -37.07 30.38
C SER A 2 23.15 -36.82 29.20
N THR A 3 21.98 -36.25 29.47
CA THR A 3 21.07 -35.78 28.44
C THR A 3 21.50 -34.39 28.03
N ALA A 4 22.13 -34.28 26.88
CA ALA A 4 22.35 -32.99 26.24
C ALA A 4 21.03 -32.44 25.72
N SER A 5 20.50 -31.39 26.35
CA SER A 5 19.40 -30.61 25.80
C SER A 5 19.97 -29.75 24.68
N THR A 6 19.68 -30.11 23.44
CA THR A 6 19.92 -29.24 22.31
C THR A 6 18.86 -28.12 22.33
N SER A 7 19.25 -26.95 22.85
CA SER A 7 18.52 -25.73 22.65
C SER A 7 18.64 -25.34 21.17
N SER A 8 17.65 -25.70 20.35
CA SER A 8 17.53 -25.18 19.00
C SER A 8 17.13 -23.70 19.12
N THR A 9 18.09 -22.81 18.98
CA THR A 9 17.82 -21.39 18.74
C THR A 9 16.96 -21.31 17.48
N PRO A 10 15.76 -20.72 17.51
CA PRO A 10 14.97 -20.56 16.31
C PRO A 10 15.82 -19.77 15.29
N ALA A 11 15.99 -20.32 14.10
CA ALA A 11 16.68 -19.62 13.02
C ALA A 11 15.96 -18.29 12.78
N SER A 12 16.70 -17.19 12.87
CA SER A 12 16.16 -15.87 12.56
C SER A 12 15.53 -15.92 11.16
N PRO A 13 14.33 -15.41 10.95
CA PRO A 13 13.70 -15.43 9.64
C PRO A 13 14.60 -14.68 8.65
N SER A 14 15.05 -15.38 7.59
CA SER A 14 15.83 -14.76 6.52
C SER A 14 14.89 -14.06 5.56
N CYS A 15 15.14 -12.79 5.27
CA CYS A 15 14.40 -11.98 4.31
C CYS A 15 15.35 -11.47 3.22
N ALA A 16 14.88 -11.49 1.95
CA ALA A 16 15.57 -10.85 0.84
C ALA A 16 14.67 -9.78 0.24
N GLY A 17 15.19 -8.56 0.13
CA GLY A 17 14.49 -7.45 -0.51
C GLY A 17 14.89 -7.35 -1.99
N VAL A 18 13.91 -7.19 -2.86
CA VAL A 18 14.12 -6.87 -4.28
C VAL A 18 13.35 -5.60 -4.59
N CYS A 19 14.03 -4.59 -5.12
CA CYS A 19 13.44 -3.32 -5.50
C CYS A 19 13.58 -3.10 -7.01
N ILE A 20 12.50 -2.66 -7.66
CA ILE A 20 12.51 -2.31 -9.09
C ILE A 20 12.74 -0.80 -9.20
N GLN A 21 13.86 -0.42 -9.81
CA GLN A 21 14.08 0.97 -10.20
C GLN A 21 13.71 1.13 -11.68
N TYR A 22 12.60 1.79 -11.95
CA TYR A 22 12.09 2.03 -13.30
C TYR A 22 12.34 3.47 -13.80
N SER A 23 12.76 4.37 -12.92
CA SER A 23 13.09 5.75 -13.25
C SER A 23 14.22 6.28 -12.37
N VAL A 24 15.00 7.20 -12.91
CA VAL A 24 16.01 7.99 -12.18
C VAL A 24 15.49 9.38 -11.83
N ARG A 25 14.23 9.68 -12.20
CA ARG A 25 13.57 10.96 -11.92
C ARG A 25 12.74 10.89 -10.64
N PRO A 26 12.49 12.01 -9.96
CA PRO A 26 11.48 12.08 -8.89
C PRO A 26 10.11 11.56 -9.34
N SER A 27 9.32 11.05 -8.41
CA SER A 27 8.05 10.37 -8.69
C SER A 27 7.09 11.22 -9.54
N PHE A 28 6.92 12.50 -9.21
CA PHE A 28 6.03 13.40 -9.96
C PHE A 28 6.46 13.66 -11.41
N LEU A 29 7.75 13.44 -11.76
CA LEU A 29 8.28 13.53 -13.12
C LEU A 29 8.32 12.16 -13.83
N SER A 30 7.83 11.10 -13.21
CA SER A 30 7.90 9.72 -13.72
C SER A 30 6.55 9.16 -14.13
N LEU A 31 5.52 10.00 -14.24
CA LEU A 31 4.17 9.59 -14.64
C LEU A 31 4.13 8.92 -16.02
N ASP A 32 5.01 9.34 -16.94
CA ASP A 32 5.18 8.75 -18.27
C ASP A 32 5.83 7.35 -18.24
N ARG A 33 6.42 6.95 -17.11
CA ARG A 33 7.15 5.68 -16.92
C ARG A 33 6.35 4.60 -16.19
N VAL A 34 5.14 4.89 -15.77
CA VAL A 34 4.28 3.92 -15.05
C VAL A 34 4.05 2.64 -15.87
N GLY A 35 3.92 2.76 -17.20
CA GLY A 35 3.83 1.61 -18.09
C GLY A 35 5.06 0.69 -18.02
N THR A 36 6.26 1.27 -18.07
CA THR A 36 7.53 0.52 -17.92
C THR A 36 7.65 -0.10 -16.53
N ALA A 37 7.22 0.63 -15.49
CA ALA A 37 7.20 0.13 -14.12
C ALA A 37 6.29 -1.09 -13.97
N TRP A 38 5.09 -1.04 -14.54
CA TRP A 38 4.14 -2.15 -14.54
C TRP A 38 4.71 -3.39 -15.25
N GLU A 39 5.26 -3.23 -16.46
CA GLU A 39 5.87 -4.34 -17.22
C GLU A 39 7.04 -4.99 -16.45
N SER A 40 7.90 -4.16 -15.84
CA SER A 40 9.03 -4.63 -15.03
C SER A 40 8.55 -5.38 -13.79
N SER A 41 7.51 -4.88 -13.12
CA SER A 41 6.89 -5.51 -11.95
C SER A 41 6.28 -6.87 -12.30
N LEU A 42 5.55 -6.93 -13.41
CA LEU A 42 4.96 -8.17 -13.91
C LEU A 42 6.04 -9.21 -14.26
N ALA A 43 7.10 -8.80 -14.97
CA ALA A 43 8.20 -9.68 -15.34
C ALA A 43 8.92 -10.24 -14.10
N LEU A 44 9.22 -9.39 -13.11
CA LEU A 44 9.83 -9.80 -11.84
C LEU A 44 8.95 -10.79 -11.08
N LEU A 45 7.68 -10.46 -10.87
CA LEU A 45 6.75 -11.32 -10.11
C LEU A 45 6.54 -12.65 -10.82
N THR A 46 6.46 -12.66 -12.15
CA THR A 46 6.36 -13.89 -12.96
C THR A 46 7.60 -14.76 -12.77
N ALA A 47 8.80 -14.18 -12.84
CA ALA A 47 10.04 -14.91 -12.64
C ALA A 47 10.17 -15.48 -11.21
N LEU A 48 9.80 -14.68 -10.20
CA LEU A 48 9.77 -15.11 -8.80
C LEU A 48 8.77 -16.24 -8.58
N ALA A 49 7.54 -16.10 -9.09
CA ALA A 49 6.51 -17.12 -8.98
C ALA A 49 6.96 -18.46 -9.61
N TRP A 50 7.56 -18.41 -10.81
CA TRP A 50 8.12 -19.59 -11.45
C TRP A 50 9.23 -20.24 -10.60
N ARG A 51 10.16 -19.42 -10.10
CA ARG A 51 11.27 -19.90 -9.26
C ARG A 51 10.77 -20.54 -7.97
N ILE A 52 9.83 -19.90 -7.27
CA ILE A 52 9.30 -20.39 -6.01
C ILE A 52 8.52 -21.69 -6.21
N ARG A 53 7.72 -21.80 -7.28
CA ARG A 53 6.98 -23.04 -7.57
C ARG A 53 7.90 -24.22 -7.90
N SER A 54 9.09 -23.96 -8.44
CA SER A 54 10.09 -25.00 -8.69
C SER A 54 10.79 -25.50 -7.42
N MET A 55 10.60 -24.82 -6.28
CA MET A 55 11.18 -25.22 -4.98
C MET A 55 10.28 -26.26 -4.28
N PRO A 56 10.87 -27.16 -3.45
CA PRO A 56 10.11 -28.03 -2.57
C PRO A 56 9.13 -27.21 -1.70
N GLU A 57 7.90 -27.70 -1.51
CA GLU A 57 6.83 -26.96 -0.87
C GLU A 57 7.21 -26.41 0.51
N GLY A 58 7.82 -27.21 1.38
CA GLY A 58 8.25 -26.79 2.72
C GLY A 58 9.44 -25.81 2.75
N ARG A 59 9.99 -25.42 1.58
CA ARG A 59 11.11 -24.47 1.45
C ARG A 59 10.75 -23.24 0.61
N ARG A 60 9.48 -23.07 0.24
CA ARG A 60 9.00 -21.93 -0.54
C ARG A 60 8.93 -20.69 0.35
N PRO A 61 9.66 -19.60 0.02
CA PRO A 61 9.48 -18.34 0.71
C PRO A 61 8.13 -17.71 0.36
N ARG A 62 7.58 -16.89 1.27
CA ARG A 62 6.44 -16.03 0.99
C ARG A 62 6.87 -14.85 0.10
N ILE A 63 6.08 -14.47 -0.87
CA ILE A 63 6.22 -13.19 -1.59
C ILE A 63 5.35 -12.15 -0.89
N LEU A 64 5.99 -11.14 -0.32
CA LEU A 64 5.35 -9.98 0.29
C LEU A 64 5.57 -8.78 -0.62
N LEU A 65 4.50 -8.16 -1.10
CA LEU A 65 4.57 -7.08 -2.07
C LEU A 65 4.26 -5.74 -1.41
N PHE A 66 5.19 -4.81 -1.50
CA PHE A 66 5.01 -3.44 -1.02
C PHE A 66 5.12 -2.44 -2.16
N GLY A 67 4.27 -1.43 -2.14
CA GLY A 67 4.34 -0.31 -3.07
C GLY A 67 3.81 0.97 -2.44
N GLU A 68 4.48 2.09 -2.72
CA GLU A 68 4.09 3.42 -2.27
C GLU A 68 3.95 4.36 -3.47
N SER A 69 2.91 5.22 -3.46
CA SER A 69 2.65 6.20 -4.50
C SER A 69 2.61 5.58 -5.90
N LEU A 70 3.43 6.02 -6.85
CA LEU A 70 3.54 5.41 -8.19
C LEU A 70 4.00 3.95 -8.15
N GLY A 71 4.79 3.56 -7.14
CA GLY A 71 5.15 2.17 -6.88
C GLY A 71 3.93 1.33 -6.50
N SER A 72 3.02 1.87 -5.71
CA SER A 72 1.73 1.26 -5.40
C SER A 72 0.89 1.07 -6.66
N GLN A 73 0.78 2.10 -7.50
CA GLN A 73 0.04 2.00 -8.76
C GLN A 73 0.61 0.92 -9.68
N SER A 74 1.93 0.90 -9.91
CA SER A 74 2.56 -0.07 -10.82
C SER A 74 2.43 -1.51 -10.30
N ALA A 75 2.53 -1.70 -8.99
CA ALA A 75 2.39 -3.02 -8.35
C ALA A 75 0.93 -3.52 -8.38
N GLN A 76 -0.04 -2.65 -8.15
CA GLN A 76 -1.46 -2.98 -8.24
C GLN A 76 -1.90 -3.31 -9.67
N ASP A 77 -1.45 -2.52 -10.64
CA ASP A 77 -1.88 -2.66 -12.04
C ASP A 77 -1.42 -4.01 -12.66
N VAL A 78 -0.48 -4.72 -12.02
CA VAL A 78 -0.14 -6.11 -12.36
C VAL A 78 -1.35 -7.04 -12.23
N PHE A 79 -2.24 -6.78 -11.30
CA PHE A 79 -3.44 -7.58 -11.04
C PHE A 79 -4.67 -7.10 -11.81
N GLN A 80 -4.52 -6.12 -12.72
CA GLN A 80 -5.62 -5.46 -13.42
C GLN A 80 -6.56 -6.42 -14.16
N LYS A 81 -6.02 -7.48 -14.75
CA LYS A 81 -6.81 -8.43 -15.56
C LYS A 81 -7.46 -9.52 -14.73
N GLU A 82 -6.72 -10.03 -13.74
CA GLU A 82 -7.08 -11.26 -13.02
C GLU A 82 -7.70 -10.95 -11.65
N GLY A 83 -7.85 -9.65 -11.29
CA GLY A 83 -8.33 -9.28 -9.96
C GLY A 83 -7.51 -9.92 -8.85
N VAL A 84 -8.18 -10.35 -7.79
CA VAL A 84 -7.50 -11.02 -6.66
C VAL A 84 -6.95 -12.42 -6.99
N GLN A 85 -7.41 -13.06 -8.05
CA GLN A 85 -6.85 -14.35 -8.52
C GLN A 85 -5.39 -14.19 -8.99
N GLY A 86 -5.02 -12.99 -9.42
CA GLY A 86 -3.65 -12.66 -9.77
C GLY A 86 -2.65 -12.90 -8.63
N PHE A 87 -3.07 -12.79 -7.38
CA PHE A 87 -2.22 -13.11 -6.23
C PHE A 87 -1.79 -14.59 -6.24
N ASP A 88 -2.70 -15.51 -6.56
CA ASP A 88 -2.37 -16.93 -6.65
C ASP A 88 -1.51 -17.23 -7.89
N ILE A 89 -1.86 -16.60 -9.03
CA ILE A 89 -1.11 -16.75 -10.28
C ILE A 89 0.35 -16.30 -10.11
N LEU A 90 0.59 -15.22 -9.38
CA LEU A 90 1.92 -14.66 -9.15
C LEU A 90 2.55 -15.11 -7.82
N SER A 91 1.88 -16.02 -7.09
CA SER A 91 2.33 -16.53 -5.79
C SER A 91 2.60 -15.43 -4.77
N VAL A 92 1.90 -14.29 -4.88
CA VAL A 92 1.96 -13.21 -3.89
C VAL A 92 1.09 -13.59 -2.70
N ASP A 93 1.66 -13.65 -1.53
CA ASP A 93 0.95 -14.04 -0.31
C ASP A 93 0.19 -12.85 0.28
N LYS A 94 0.87 -11.75 0.55
CA LYS A 94 0.29 -10.52 1.10
C LYS A 94 0.82 -9.30 0.36
N SER A 95 0.04 -8.23 0.33
CA SER A 95 0.46 -6.94 -0.24
C SER A 95 0.00 -5.76 0.60
N VAL A 96 0.84 -4.71 0.64
CA VAL A 96 0.53 -3.42 1.25
C VAL A 96 0.80 -2.33 0.21
N PHE A 97 -0.23 -1.60 -0.12
CA PHE A 97 -0.21 -0.53 -1.10
C PHE A 97 -0.54 0.80 -0.41
N VAL A 98 0.36 1.76 -0.49
CA VAL A 98 0.30 3.00 0.28
C VAL A 98 0.13 4.20 -0.66
N GLY A 99 -0.82 5.09 -0.36
CA GLY A 99 -1.01 6.34 -1.08
C GLY A 99 -1.23 6.16 -2.58
N SER A 100 -2.04 5.18 -2.97
CA SER A 100 -2.24 4.83 -4.38
C SER A 100 -2.84 5.98 -5.17
N PRO A 101 -2.22 6.42 -6.29
CA PRO A 101 -2.75 7.51 -7.09
C PRO A 101 -4.14 7.21 -7.67
N TYR A 102 -4.91 8.27 -7.91
CA TYR A 102 -6.20 8.18 -8.63
C TYR A 102 -6.09 7.42 -9.95
N ALA A 103 -4.94 7.48 -10.61
CA ALA A 103 -4.68 6.83 -11.88
C ALA A 103 -4.54 5.29 -11.79
N SER A 104 -4.40 4.70 -10.60
CA SER A 104 -4.36 3.24 -10.42
C SER A 104 -5.61 2.60 -11.02
N ARG A 105 -5.41 1.79 -12.06
CA ARG A 105 -6.51 1.14 -12.79
C ARG A 105 -7.13 0.03 -11.97
N TRP A 106 -6.29 -0.76 -11.29
CA TRP A 106 -6.75 -1.86 -10.45
C TRP A 106 -7.62 -1.35 -9.29
N ARG A 107 -7.15 -0.34 -8.51
CA ARG A 107 -7.93 0.24 -7.41
C ARG A 107 -9.26 0.81 -7.88
N ARG A 108 -9.26 1.57 -8.98
CA ARG A 108 -10.50 2.14 -9.55
C ARG A 108 -11.48 1.08 -10.03
N HIS A 109 -10.98 -0.02 -10.58
CA HIS A 109 -11.82 -1.13 -11.01
C HIS A 109 -12.41 -1.85 -9.79
N TRP A 110 -11.58 -2.14 -8.78
CA TRP A 110 -12.03 -2.73 -7.53
C TRP A 110 -13.11 -1.87 -6.83
N LEU A 111 -12.90 -0.58 -6.68
CA LEU A 111 -13.90 0.34 -6.09
C LEU A 111 -15.22 0.37 -6.88
N ARG A 112 -15.18 0.20 -8.19
CA ARG A 112 -16.38 0.23 -9.05
C ARG A 112 -17.12 -1.08 -9.05
N ASP A 113 -16.44 -2.19 -9.03
CA ASP A 113 -17.00 -3.54 -9.14
C ASP A 113 -16.25 -4.51 -8.20
N PRO A 114 -16.42 -4.34 -6.88
CA PRO A 114 -15.76 -5.20 -5.90
C PRO A 114 -16.21 -6.66 -6.02
N ALA A 115 -17.45 -6.91 -6.40
CA ALA A 115 -17.98 -8.27 -6.51
C ALA A 115 -17.25 -9.11 -7.57
N THR A 116 -16.84 -8.49 -8.68
CA THR A 116 -16.08 -9.18 -9.73
C THR A 116 -14.58 -9.20 -9.42
N MET A 117 -14.04 -8.07 -8.94
CA MET A 117 -12.61 -7.91 -8.71
C MET A 117 -12.10 -8.61 -7.45
N ASP A 118 -12.97 -8.75 -6.45
CA ASP A 118 -12.67 -9.34 -5.14
C ASP A 118 -13.87 -10.13 -4.59
N PRO A 119 -14.27 -11.22 -5.22
CA PRO A 119 -15.45 -12.00 -4.82
C PRO A 119 -15.33 -12.61 -3.42
N HIS A 120 -14.13 -12.68 -2.88
CA HIS A 120 -13.86 -13.26 -1.55
C HIS A 120 -13.63 -12.20 -0.48
N GLY A 121 -13.63 -10.91 -0.85
CA GLY A 121 -13.41 -9.82 0.07
C GLY A 121 -12.01 -9.83 0.69
N VAL A 122 -10.97 -10.20 -0.04
CA VAL A 122 -9.59 -10.29 0.49
C VAL A 122 -8.83 -8.96 0.41
N VAL A 123 -9.46 -7.93 -0.13
CA VAL A 123 -8.92 -6.56 -0.19
C VAL A 123 -9.60 -5.70 0.89
N VAL A 124 -8.83 -4.81 1.51
CA VAL A 124 -9.34 -3.81 2.43
C VAL A 124 -8.65 -2.48 2.19
N GLU A 125 -9.40 -1.38 2.28
CA GLU A 125 -8.86 -0.03 2.33
C GLU A 125 -9.06 0.54 3.73
N VAL A 126 -7.99 1.09 4.32
CA VAL A 126 -7.97 1.66 5.67
C VAL A 126 -7.18 2.96 5.69
N GLY A 127 -7.52 3.88 6.59
CA GLY A 127 -6.82 5.15 6.77
C GLY A 127 -5.62 5.06 7.72
N SER A 128 -5.52 3.99 8.52
CA SER A 128 -4.44 3.85 9.51
C SER A 128 -4.21 2.40 9.93
N PRO A 129 -3.04 2.09 10.55
CA PRO A 129 -2.80 0.79 11.17
C PRO A 129 -3.79 0.46 12.30
N GLN A 130 -4.27 1.48 13.02
CA GLN A 130 -5.24 1.33 14.09
C GLN A 130 -6.60 0.88 13.55
N GLU A 131 -7.02 1.44 12.43
CA GLU A 131 -8.25 1.02 11.74
C GLU A 131 -8.14 -0.44 11.26
N TYR A 132 -6.99 -0.82 10.71
CA TYR A 132 -6.75 -2.22 10.34
C TYR A 132 -6.77 -3.15 11.56
N ALA A 133 -6.15 -2.75 12.67
CA ALA A 133 -6.14 -3.53 13.90
C ALA A 133 -7.53 -3.69 14.52
N ALA A 134 -8.44 -2.73 14.29
CA ALA A 134 -9.83 -2.78 14.77
C ALA A 134 -10.73 -3.77 14.00
N LEU A 135 -10.26 -4.26 12.84
CA LEU A 135 -10.98 -5.33 12.12
C LEU A 135 -11.00 -6.61 12.95
N ALA A 136 -12.09 -7.37 12.84
CA ALA A 136 -12.18 -8.69 13.46
C ALA A 136 -11.01 -9.60 13.00
N ASP A 137 -10.50 -10.42 13.91
CA ASP A 137 -9.36 -11.32 13.63
C ASP A 137 -9.61 -12.23 12.42
N GLU A 138 -10.84 -12.73 12.29
CA GLU A 138 -11.25 -13.54 11.13
C GLU A 138 -11.08 -12.77 9.83
N ARG A 139 -11.51 -11.51 9.83
CA ARG A 139 -11.38 -10.63 8.66
C ARG A 139 -9.92 -10.36 8.32
N ARG A 140 -9.07 -10.06 9.31
CA ARG A 140 -7.64 -9.81 9.10
C ARG A 140 -6.92 -11.02 8.51
N ARG A 141 -7.26 -12.24 8.97
CA ARG A 141 -6.70 -13.47 8.40
C ARG A 141 -7.02 -13.67 6.92
N GLN A 142 -8.19 -13.23 6.48
CA GLN A 142 -8.61 -13.32 5.09
C GLN A 142 -7.95 -12.27 4.19
N VAL A 143 -7.53 -11.13 4.74
CA VAL A 143 -6.96 -10.03 3.96
C VAL A 143 -5.64 -10.44 3.32
N ARG A 144 -5.54 -10.21 2.02
CA ARG A 144 -4.33 -10.39 1.21
C ARG A 144 -3.78 -9.08 0.64
N ALA A 145 -4.63 -8.08 0.48
CA ALA A 145 -4.21 -6.76 0.02
C ALA A 145 -4.77 -5.67 0.93
N ILE A 146 -3.89 -4.80 1.40
CA ILE A 146 -4.23 -3.63 2.18
C ILE A 146 -3.93 -2.39 1.34
N LEU A 147 -4.91 -1.51 1.21
CA LEU A 147 -4.76 -0.17 0.67
C LEU A 147 -4.72 0.80 1.86
N LEU A 148 -3.57 1.39 2.13
CA LEU A 148 -3.43 2.42 3.15
C LEU A 148 -3.61 3.79 2.48
N THR A 149 -4.71 4.48 2.81
CA THR A 149 -5.09 5.75 2.16
C THR A 149 -5.56 6.73 3.22
N HIS A 150 -4.80 7.81 3.44
CA HIS A 150 -5.25 8.88 4.34
C HIS A 150 -6.46 9.61 3.75
N GLY A 151 -7.43 9.93 4.60
CA GLY A 151 -8.64 10.62 4.17
C GLY A 151 -8.40 12.03 3.65
N GLU A 152 -7.33 12.70 4.05
CA GLU A 152 -6.88 14.01 3.58
C GLU A 152 -5.91 13.98 2.39
N ASP A 153 -5.40 12.80 2.00
CA ASP A 153 -4.46 12.68 0.89
C ASP A 153 -5.10 13.10 -0.45
N PRO A 154 -4.57 14.13 -1.14
CA PRO A 154 -5.10 14.57 -2.44
C PRO A 154 -4.74 13.64 -3.60
N ILE A 155 -3.68 12.84 -3.50
CA ILE A 155 -3.16 12.02 -4.62
C ILE A 155 -4.17 10.96 -5.08
N PRO A 156 -4.83 10.17 -4.22
CA PRO A 156 -5.88 9.26 -4.63
C PRO A 156 -7.18 9.95 -5.05
N LYS A 157 -7.34 11.25 -4.76
CA LYS A 157 -8.57 12.02 -5.00
C LYS A 157 -8.51 12.88 -6.26
N PHE A 158 -7.32 13.31 -6.67
CA PHE A 158 -7.15 14.24 -7.78
C PHE A 158 -7.26 13.52 -9.14
N GLY A 159 -8.34 13.79 -9.85
CA GLY A 159 -8.56 13.26 -11.19
C GLY A 159 -9.39 14.20 -12.06
N PRO A 160 -9.35 14.08 -13.40
CA PRO A 160 -9.99 15.03 -14.30
C PRO A 160 -11.51 15.12 -14.13
N ARG A 161 -12.15 14.04 -13.67
CA ARG A 161 -13.61 14.03 -13.41
C ARG A 161 -14.01 14.98 -12.27
N LEU A 162 -13.10 15.25 -11.34
CA LEU A 162 -13.35 16.15 -10.22
C LEU A 162 -13.73 17.56 -10.67
N ALA A 163 -13.34 17.96 -11.88
CA ALA A 163 -13.69 19.27 -12.44
C ALA A 163 -15.20 19.40 -12.80
N VAL A 164 -15.89 18.29 -13.04
CA VAL A 164 -17.26 18.29 -13.57
C VAL A 164 -18.20 17.33 -12.85
N GLN A 165 -17.70 16.41 -12.06
CA GLN A 165 -18.47 15.37 -11.38
C GLN A 165 -18.11 15.32 -9.90
N ARG A 166 -19.14 15.29 -9.03
CA ARG A 166 -18.98 15.05 -7.59
C ARG A 166 -18.32 13.70 -7.38
N PRO A 167 -17.25 13.64 -6.57
CA PRO A 167 -16.59 12.37 -6.27
C PRO A 167 -17.31 11.64 -5.11
N ASP A 168 -17.15 10.32 -5.06
CA ASP A 168 -17.77 9.48 -4.02
C ASP A 168 -17.26 9.80 -2.60
N TRP A 169 -16.02 10.29 -2.47
CA TRP A 169 -15.44 10.70 -1.17
C TRP A 169 -15.99 12.05 -0.65
N LEU A 170 -16.80 12.76 -1.44
CA LEU A 170 -17.48 14.00 -1.03
C LEU A 170 -18.99 13.88 -1.32
N PRO A 171 -19.70 13.00 -0.60
CA PRO A 171 -21.16 12.85 -0.77
C PRO A 171 -21.89 14.14 -0.41
N GLU A 172 -23.09 14.30 -0.91
CA GLU A 172 -23.95 15.45 -0.59
C GLU A 172 -24.42 15.40 0.86
N ASP A 173 -24.90 14.22 1.23
CA ASP A 173 -25.37 13.90 2.57
C ASP A 173 -24.64 12.65 3.08
N GLY A 174 -24.45 12.57 4.39
CA GLY A 174 -23.85 11.42 5.05
C GLY A 174 -22.41 11.66 5.54
N ASP A 175 -21.84 10.60 6.10
CA ASP A 175 -20.51 10.64 6.69
C ASP A 175 -19.42 10.73 5.61
N ARG A 176 -18.45 11.57 5.88
CA ARG A 176 -17.27 11.74 5.03
C ARG A 176 -16.08 11.01 5.62
N PRO A 177 -15.13 10.58 4.76
CA PRO A 177 -13.90 10.00 5.24
C PRO A 177 -13.20 10.92 6.26
N PRO A 178 -12.52 10.39 7.27
CA PRO A 178 -11.68 11.16 8.17
C PRO A 178 -10.73 12.07 7.39
N GLY A 179 -10.50 13.30 7.88
CA GLY A 179 -9.66 14.29 7.21
C GLY A 179 -10.36 15.10 6.11
N VAL A 180 -11.57 14.73 5.67
CA VAL A 180 -12.39 15.57 4.77
C VAL A 180 -13.30 16.47 5.62
N PRO A 181 -13.22 17.82 5.49
CA PRO A 181 -14.06 18.74 6.27
C PRO A 181 -15.55 18.44 6.08
N GLN A 182 -16.29 18.36 7.19
CA GLN A 182 -17.71 17.99 7.15
C GLN A 182 -18.61 19.06 6.50
N ASP A 183 -18.16 20.31 6.47
CA ASP A 183 -18.83 21.45 5.83
C ASP A 183 -18.40 21.70 4.38
N MET A 184 -17.38 20.97 3.88
CA MET A 184 -16.92 21.09 2.50
C MET A 184 -18.03 20.76 1.52
N ARG A 185 -18.29 21.63 0.56
CA ARG A 185 -19.26 21.41 -0.53
C ARG A 185 -18.55 21.20 -1.86
N TYR A 186 -19.11 20.31 -2.69
CA TYR A 186 -18.62 20.15 -4.04
C TYR A 186 -19.06 21.32 -4.92
N TRP A 187 -18.08 21.98 -5.51
CA TRP A 187 -18.25 23.01 -6.53
C TRP A 187 -17.41 22.63 -7.76
N PRO A 188 -18.02 22.36 -8.92
CA PRO A 188 -17.28 22.06 -10.14
C PRO A 188 -16.17 23.09 -10.37
N LEU A 189 -15.07 22.68 -10.95
CA LEU A 189 -13.83 23.45 -11.16
C LEU A 189 -13.17 23.97 -9.87
N PHE A 190 -13.94 24.54 -8.93
CA PHE A 190 -13.37 25.08 -7.69
C PHE A 190 -12.81 23.97 -6.80
N THR A 191 -13.57 22.89 -6.58
CA THR A 191 -13.07 21.71 -5.85
C THR A 191 -11.87 21.09 -6.56
N PHE A 192 -11.87 21.04 -7.89
CA PHE A 192 -10.72 20.57 -8.67
C PHE A 192 -9.47 21.43 -8.43
N LEU A 193 -9.62 22.76 -8.44
CA LEU A 193 -8.50 23.67 -8.19
C LEU A 193 -7.98 23.56 -6.75
N LEU A 194 -8.87 23.46 -5.76
CA LEU A 194 -8.46 23.31 -4.35
C LEU A 194 -7.67 22.02 -4.13
N VAL A 195 -8.20 20.87 -4.58
CA VAL A 195 -7.48 19.58 -4.46
C VAL A 195 -6.19 19.60 -5.29
N GLY A 196 -6.14 20.35 -6.39
CA GLY A 196 -4.92 20.57 -7.17
C GLY A 196 -3.86 21.37 -6.41
N ILE A 197 -4.26 22.36 -5.62
CA ILE A 197 -3.34 23.09 -4.71
C ILE A 197 -2.84 22.16 -3.60
N ASP A 198 -3.73 21.38 -3.00
CA ASP A 198 -3.35 20.39 -1.99
C ASP A 198 -2.35 19.37 -2.56
N LEU A 199 -2.56 18.94 -3.82
CA LEU A 199 -1.64 18.05 -4.52
C LEU A 199 -0.23 18.64 -4.67
N LEU A 200 -0.11 19.94 -4.97
CA LEU A 200 1.19 20.62 -5.07
C LEU A 200 1.92 20.69 -3.72
N ASN A 201 1.19 20.58 -2.63
CA ASN A 201 1.73 20.62 -1.26
C ASN A 201 1.82 19.22 -0.62
N ALA A 202 1.38 18.17 -1.30
CA ALA A 202 1.26 16.82 -0.73
C ALA A 202 2.61 16.22 -0.29
N ASP A 203 3.70 16.59 -0.97
CA ASP A 203 5.06 16.09 -0.70
C ASP A 203 5.87 17.00 0.25
N HIS A 204 5.24 18.01 0.87
CA HIS A 204 5.92 18.86 1.84
C HIS A 204 6.08 18.13 3.17
N VAL A 205 7.19 17.41 3.30
CA VAL A 205 7.56 16.68 4.52
C VAL A 205 8.70 17.40 5.24
N VAL A 206 8.63 17.43 6.58
CA VAL A 206 9.70 17.95 7.41
C VAL A 206 10.62 16.79 7.82
N PRO A 207 11.92 16.81 7.44
CA PRO A 207 12.84 15.76 7.83
C PRO A 207 12.85 15.51 9.34
N GLY A 208 12.86 14.24 9.75
CA GLY A 208 12.86 13.82 11.15
C GLY A 208 11.51 13.97 11.88
N THR A 209 10.51 14.62 11.29
CA THR A 209 9.13 14.69 11.79
C THR A 209 8.26 13.72 11.02
N PHE A 210 7.66 12.75 11.70
CA PHE A 210 6.75 11.79 11.10
C PHE A 210 5.32 12.16 11.49
N ASP A 211 4.71 13.04 10.69
CA ASP A 211 3.31 13.43 10.85
C ASP A 211 2.48 12.62 9.85
N ALA A 212 1.49 11.86 10.37
CA ALA A 212 0.56 11.14 9.51
C ALA A 212 -0.46 12.13 8.96
N TYR A 213 -0.10 12.84 7.89
CA TYR A 213 -0.93 13.87 7.27
C TYR A 213 -0.71 13.92 5.76
N ALA A 214 -1.77 14.14 5.00
CA ALA A 214 -1.79 14.21 3.54
C ALA A 214 -1.11 12.97 2.91
N HIS A 215 -0.07 13.14 2.11
CA HIS A 215 0.67 12.04 1.46
C HIS A 215 1.89 11.56 2.27
N ASP A 216 2.06 12.03 3.52
CA ASP A 216 3.11 11.52 4.41
C ASP A 216 2.65 10.27 5.18
N TYR A 217 3.10 9.11 4.73
CA TYR A 217 2.78 7.82 5.33
C TYR A 217 3.91 7.26 6.21
N ARG A 218 5.03 7.97 6.37
CA ARG A 218 6.25 7.49 7.06
C ARG A 218 5.97 6.99 8.47
N LYS A 219 5.04 7.62 9.18
CA LYS A 219 4.61 7.19 10.52
C LYS A 219 3.86 5.86 10.51
N ASN A 220 3.02 5.65 9.49
CA ASN A 220 2.09 4.52 9.44
C ASN A 220 2.68 3.29 8.74
N ILE A 221 3.64 3.47 7.83
CA ILE A 221 4.21 2.39 7.02
C ILE A 221 4.83 1.28 7.87
N PRO A 222 5.70 1.53 8.86
CA PRO A 222 6.34 0.45 9.61
C PRO A 222 5.32 -0.46 10.30
N GLU A 223 4.34 0.13 10.98
CA GLU A 223 3.32 -0.63 11.69
C GLU A 223 2.37 -1.33 10.71
N MET A 224 2.01 -0.71 9.59
CA MET A 224 1.19 -1.34 8.55
C MET A 224 1.91 -2.53 7.91
N ILE A 225 3.21 -2.44 7.68
CA ILE A 225 4.02 -3.56 7.19
C ILE A 225 4.05 -4.68 8.23
N ARG A 226 4.28 -4.37 9.50
CA ARG A 226 4.28 -5.36 10.58
C ARG A 226 2.97 -6.15 10.63
N GLN A 227 1.85 -5.43 10.66
CA GLN A 227 0.52 -6.03 10.75
C GLN A 227 0.11 -6.71 9.45
N GLY A 228 0.25 -6.03 8.32
CA GLY A 228 -0.19 -6.51 7.02
C GLY A 228 0.55 -7.73 6.53
N PHE A 229 1.82 -7.84 6.86
CA PHE A 229 2.66 -8.99 6.51
C PHE A 229 2.75 -10.04 7.63
N GLU A 230 2.11 -9.78 8.77
CA GLU A 230 2.13 -10.67 9.94
C GLU A 230 3.57 -10.98 10.37
N LEU A 231 4.40 -9.91 10.50
CA LEU A 231 5.81 -10.06 10.85
C LEU A 231 5.96 -10.28 12.35
N PRO A 232 6.80 -11.26 12.78
CA PRO A 232 7.02 -11.58 14.18
C PRO A 232 8.00 -10.58 14.82
N CYS A 233 7.64 -9.30 14.89
CA CYS A 233 8.42 -8.29 15.58
C CYS A 233 7.62 -7.65 16.70
N ASP A 234 8.28 -7.43 17.84
CA ASP A 234 7.68 -6.81 19.02
C ASP A 234 7.76 -5.26 18.96
N ASP A 235 7.12 -4.61 19.91
CA ASP A 235 7.07 -3.15 19.96
C ASP A 235 8.46 -2.52 20.21
N ALA A 236 9.36 -3.21 20.89
CA ALA A 236 10.72 -2.72 21.12
C ALA A 236 11.51 -2.63 19.81
N VAL A 237 11.36 -3.61 18.93
CA VAL A 237 11.93 -3.60 17.58
C VAL A 237 11.30 -2.47 16.76
N MET A 238 9.99 -2.25 16.83
CA MET A 238 9.32 -1.17 16.11
C MET A 238 9.82 0.21 16.52
N VAL A 239 10.04 0.45 17.81
CA VAL A 239 10.64 1.70 18.33
C VAL A 239 12.06 1.91 17.78
N GLN A 240 12.86 0.85 17.67
CA GLN A 240 14.20 0.94 17.09
C GLN A 240 14.15 1.26 15.59
N ILE A 241 13.24 0.64 14.84
CA ILE A 241 13.03 0.92 13.41
C ILE A 241 12.64 2.38 13.22
N GLU A 242 11.66 2.88 13.97
CA GLU A 242 11.21 4.28 13.87
C GLU A 242 12.35 5.26 14.17
N ARG A 243 13.13 5.00 15.22
CA ARG A 243 14.31 5.82 15.54
C ARG A 243 15.31 5.84 14.39
N ALA A 244 15.67 4.67 13.86
CA ALA A 244 16.64 4.56 12.77
C ALA A 244 16.16 5.28 11.49
N LEU A 245 14.86 5.23 11.18
CA LEU A 245 14.29 5.95 10.06
C LEU A 245 14.40 7.48 10.24
N ARG A 246 14.09 7.99 11.45
CA ARG A 246 14.22 9.43 11.77
C ARG A 246 15.66 9.91 11.71
N GLU A 247 16.60 9.15 12.28
CA GLU A 247 18.02 9.48 12.24
C GLU A 247 18.58 9.52 10.81
N ARG A 248 18.13 8.60 9.95
CA ARG A 248 18.54 8.56 8.55
C ARG A 248 18.06 9.78 7.74
N GLU A 249 16.90 10.35 8.06
CA GLU A 249 16.40 11.55 7.37
C GLU A 249 17.15 12.82 7.78
N LEU A 250 17.78 12.82 8.96
CA LEU A 250 18.55 13.95 9.48
C LEU A 250 20.02 13.90 9.11
N SER A 251 20.49 12.79 8.51
CA SER A 251 21.87 12.58 8.08
C SER A 251 22.09 12.97 6.62
#